data_7fe4facbe01ea45d14fef8ebbf31a517
#
_entry.id   7fe4facbe01ea45d14fef8ebbf31a517
#
_cell.length_a   1.000
_cell.length_b   1.000
_cell.length_c   1.000
_cell.angle_alpha   90.00
_cell.angle_beta   90.00
_cell.angle_gamma   90.00
#
_symmetry.space_group_name_H-M   'P 1'
#
loop_
_entity.id
_entity.type
_entity.pdbx_description
1 polymer ?
#
loop_
_entity_poly.entity_id
_entity_poly.type
_entity_poly.pdbx_seq_one_letter_code
_entity_poly.pdbx_strand_id
1 'polypeptide(L)'
;MKKAWISALPRDEQAVQRLMVELQQLGYGTDGHFWTDDLAKMAWSGPREALLARETAVWVIVGTPADFDAPTVRYGLSMLSLGVQAQRGLGFPVILVSTGGAVDVATLPTPLRGIDTLALDTPALGTKIVAKAAIPPPKIAPEYRLDVYAVPGIGQWFEVGPAPGHAWKGAMFGVAGGEATIDTHGIGPAGRLPERCILNYPMQGLKLQLGGRDFTAWAIQNPVDDHLSYYLRVKEAPAAILFGAFPESDDAEVFTIQLQ
;
A
#
# COMPACT_ATOMS: atom_id res chain seq x y z
N MET A 1 4.82 -14.77 -21.00
CA MET A 1 5.83 -13.70 -21.16
C MET A 1 5.74 -12.83 -19.91
N LYS A 2 6.88 -12.46 -19.29
CA LYS A 2 6.87 -11.51 -18.17
C LYS A 2 6.42 -10.14 -18.64
N LYS A 3 5.69 -9.40 -17.79
CA LYS A 3 5.15 -8.09 -18.08
C LYS A 3 5.70 -7.05 -17.10
N ALA A 4 6.04 -5.86 -17.57
CA ALA A 4 6.22 -4.67 -16.77
C ALA A 4 4.94 -3.83 -16.82
N TRP A 5 4.41 -3.49 -15.65
CA TRP A 5 3.30 -2.55 -15.53
C TRP A 5 3.84 -1.15 -15.25
N ILE A 6 3.40 -0.15 -16.00
CA ILE A 6 3.88 1.22 -15.90
C ILE A 6 2.75 2.13 -15.42
N SER A 7 2.94 2.75 -14.25
CA SER A 7 2.09 3.84 -13.75
C SER A 7 2.82 5.16 -13.98
N ALA A 8 2.33 5.99 -14.88
CA ALA A 8 2.93 7.30 -15.16
C ALA A 8 2.13 8.40 -14.48
N LEU A 9 2.77 9.11 -13.54
CA LEU A 9 2.16 10.21 -12.80
C LEU A 9 1.90 11.42 -13.69
N PRO A 10 2.90 11.94 -14.45
CA PRO A 10 2.65 12.94 -15.47
C PRO A 10 2.18 12.29 -16.78
N ARG A 11 1.41 13.03 -17.56
CA ARG A 11 0.97 12.59 -18.88
C ARG A 11 2.05 12.85 -19.95
N ASP A 12 3.20 12.19 -19.80
CA ASP A 12 4.30 12.22 -20.76
C ASP A 12 4.29 10.94 -21.62
N GLU A 13 3.50 10.98 -22.69
CA GLU A 13 3.35 9.84 -23.61
C GLU A 13 4.68 9.46 -24.29
N GLN A 14 5.56 10.41 -24.57
CA GLN A 14 6.82 10.14 -25.24
C GLN A 14 7.81 9.40 -24.33
N ALA A 15 7.92 9.83 -23.08
CA ALA A 15 8.76 9.17 -22.09
C ALA A 15 8.28 7.74 -21.83
N VAL A 16 6.96 7.55 -21.63
CA VAL A 16 6.36 6.24 -21.42
C VAL A 16 6.57 5.33 -22.63
N GLN A 17 6.32 5.83 -23.85
CA GLN A 17 6.48 5.04 -25.07
C GLN A 17 7.93 4.59 -25.28
N ARG A 18 8.92 5.45 -25.03
CA ARG A 18 10.34 5.07 -25.11
C ARG A 18 10.67 3.95 -24.13
N LEU A 19 10.23 4.08 -22.90
CA LEU A 19 10.45 3.06 -21.87
C LEU A 19 9.79 1.72 -22.25
N MET A 20 8.56 1.76 -22.75
CA MET A 20 7.84 0.57 -23.23
C MET A 20 8.60 -0.15 -24.35
N VAL A 21 9.06 0.59 -25.35
CA VAL A 21 9.84 0.04 -26.49
C VAL A 21 11.14 -0.59 -26.00
N GLU A 22 11.87 0.06 -25.09
CA GLU A 22 13.11 -0.47 -24.55
C GLU A 22 12.89 -1.79 -23.79
N LEU A 23 11.83 -1.88 -22.97
CA LEU A 23 11.47 -3.10 -22.25
C LEU A 23 11.01 -4.22 -23.21
N GLN A 24 10.26 -3.88 -24.27
CA GLN A 24 9.82 -4.84 -25.28
C GLN A 24 11.00 -5.44 -26.05
N GLN A 25 12.02 -4.63 -26.37
CA GLN A 25 13.25 -5.11 -27.01
C GLN A 25 14.02 -6.11 -26.13
N LEU A 26 13.81 -6.05 -24.81
CA LEU A 26 14.37 -6.98 -23.83
C LEU A 26 13.47 -8.18 -23.53
N GLY A 27 12.39 -8.37 -24.30
CA GLY A 27 11.49 -9.51 -24.20
C GLY A 27 10.41 -9.42 -23.13
N TYR A 28 10.16 -8.22 -22.58
CA TYR A 28 9.05 -7.99 -21.64
C TYR A 28 7.80 -7.53 -22.41
N GLY A 29 6.64 -8.04 -22.02
CA GLY A 29 5.38 -7.37 -22.34
C GLY A 29 5.29 -6.09 -21.54
N THR A 30 4.68 -5.05 -22.11
CA THR A 30 4.45 -3.78 -21.42
C THR A 30 3.01 -3.40 -21.48
N ASP A 31 2.52 -2.84 -20.39
CA ASP A 31 1.19 -2.26 -20.27
C ASP A 31 1.23 -1.18 -19.19
N GLY A 32 0.21 -0.38 -19.06
CA GLY A 32 0.22 0.68 -18.06
C GLY A 32 -0.94 1.64 -18.14
N HIS A 33 -0.87 2.69 -17.35
CA HIS A 33 -1.89 3.73 -17.31
C HIS A 33 -1.24 5.06 -16.92
N PHE A 34 -1.92 6.15 -17.25
CA PHE A 34 -1.66 7.44 -16.65
C PHE A 34 -2.42 7.55 -15.33
N TRP A 35 -1.73 8.02 -14.31
CA TRP A 35 -2.29 8.17 -12.98
C TRP A 35 -3.48 9.12 -12.98
N THR A 36 -4.55 8.72 -12.31
CA THR A 36 -5.70 9.58 -12.04
C THR A 36 -5.72 9.89 -10.55
N ASP A 37 -5.47 11.14 -10.21
CA ASP A 37 -5.44 11.60 -8.82
C ASP A 37 -6.86 11.99 -8.35
N ASP A 38 -7.70 10.99 -8.13
CA ASP A 38 -9.08 11.12 -7.66
C ASP A 38 -9.30 10.17 -6.47
N LEU A 39 -8.96 10.65 -5.27
CA LEU A 39 -9.10 9.87 -4.04
C LEU A 39 -10.57 9.58 -3.71
N ALA A 40 -11.49 10.50 -4.04
CA ALA A 40 -12.92 10.33 -3.77
C ALA A 40 -13.51 9.14 -4.55
N LYS A 41 -12.99 8.88 -5.75
CA LYS A 41 -13.34 7.68 -6.54
C LYS A 41 -12.45 6.50 -6.28
N MET A 42 -11.49 6.62 -5.37
CA MET A 42 -10.48 5.58 -5.11
C MET A 42 -9.77 5.12 -6.40
N ALA A 43 -9.47 6.08 -7.30
CA ALA A 43 -8.88 5.80 -8.61
C ALA A 43 -7.54 5.05 -8.51
N TRP A 44 -6.83 5.17 -7.36
CA TRP A 44 -5.62 4.43 -7.05
C TRP A 44 -5.79 2.91 -7.14
N SER A 45 -7.01 2.39 -6.96
CA SER A 45 -7.27 0.94 -7.01
C SER A 45 -7.35 0.37 -8.42
N GLY A 46 -7.52 1.22 -9.44
CA GLY A 46 -7.71 0.79 -10.83
C GLY A 46 -6.67 -0.19 -11.36
N PRO A 47 -5.37 0.02 -11.15
CA PRO A 47 -4.35 -0.89 -11.66
C PRO A 47 -4.11 -2.14 -10.79
N ARG A 48 -4.82 -2.32 -9.69
CA ARG A 48 -4.58 -3.41 -8.72
C ARG A 48 -4.62 -4.79 -9.39
N GLU A 49 -5.65 -5.11 -10.17
CA GLU A 49 -5.78 -6.43 -10.82
C GLU A 49 -4.63 -6.72 -11.78
N ALA A 50 -4.22 -5.72 -12.55
CA ALA A 50 -3.09 -5.85 -13.48
C ALA A 50 -1.75 -6.08 -12.74
N LEU A 51 -1.55 -5.45 -11.60
CA LEU A 51 -0.37 -5.65 -10.75
C LEU A 51 -0.38 -7.01 -10.05
N LEU A 52 -1.56 -7.55 -9.74
CA LEU A 52 -1.71 -8.88 -9.13
C LEU A 52 -1.61 -10.01 -10.15
N ALA A 53 -1.73 -9.75 -11.45
CA ALA A 53 -1.61 -10.74 -12.48
C ALA A 53 -0.24 -11.44 -12.43
N ARG A 54 -0.24 -12.79 -12.61
CA ARG A 54 0.98 -13.61 -12.46
C ARG A 54 2.10 -13.22 -13.42
N GLU A 55 1.74 -12.77 -14.62
CA GLU A 55 2.68 -12.32 -15.63
C GLU A 55 3.35 -11.00 -15.30
N THR A 56 2.76 -10.15 -14.44
CA THR A 56 3.36 -8.88 -14.02
C THR A 56 4.53 -9.16 -13.09
N ALA A 57 5.72 -8.91 -13.60
CA ALA A 57 6.98 -9.21 -12.91
C ALA A 57 7.59 -7.99 -12.20
N VAL A 58 7.18 -6.78 -12.61
CA VAL A 58 7.67 -5.53 -12.04
C VAL A 58 6.63 -4.43 -12.20
N TRP A 59 6.54 -3.58 -11.20
CA TRP A 59 5.79 -2.32 -11.25
C TRP A 59 6.77 -1.16 -11.39
N VAL A 60 6.63 -0.38 -12.46
CA VAL A 60 7.43 0.82 -12.73
C VAL A 60 6.56 2.05 -12.52
N ILE A 61 6.97 2.93 -11.62
CA ILE A 61 6.28 4.19 -11.35
C ILE A 61 7.12 5.32 -11.93
N VAL A 62 6.57 6.05 -12.89
CA VAL A 62 7.26 7.16 -13.59
C VAL A 62 6.69 8.47 -13.07
N GLY A 63 7.56 9.39 -12.62
CA GLY A 63 7.11 10.69 -12.12
C GLY A 63 8.25 11.68 -11.90
N THR A 64 7.90 12.95 -11.68
CA THR A 64 8.82 13.99 -11.22
C THR A 64 8.94 13.96 -9.68
N PRO A 65 9.99 14.56 -9.10
CA PRO A 65 10.06 14.75 -7.65
C PRO A 65 8.79 15.42 -7.08
N ALA A 66 8.25 16.42 -7.77
CA ALA A 66 7.04 17.12 -7.34
C ALA A 66 5.79 16.21 -7.33
N ASP A 67 5.68 15.27 -8.28
CA ASP A 67 4.58 14.29 -8.27
C ASP A 67 4.67 13.38 -7.04
N PHE A 68 5.88 12.94 -6.68
CA PHE A 68 6.12 12.10 -5.51
C PHE A 68 5.99 12.84 -4.18
N ASP A 69 6.02 14.17 -4.18
CA ASP A 69 5.80 15.01 -3.00
C ASP A 69 4.32 15.38 -2.81
N ALA A 70 3.47 15.19 -3.83
CA ALA A 70 2.04 15.50 -3.74
C ALA A 70 1.34 14.54 -2.74
N PRO A 71 0.68 15.05 -1.67
CA PRO A 71 0.11 14.20 -0.61
C PRO A 71 -0.93 13.20 -1.12
N THR A 72 -1.77 13.61 -2.09
CA THR A 72 -2.80 12.76 -2.68
C THR A 72 -2.21 11.61 -3.50
N VAL A 73 -1.15 11.88 -4.27
CA VAL A 73 -0.40 10.88 -5.02
C VAL A 73 0.30 9.91 -4.07
N ARG A 74 0.99 10.45 -3.03
CA ARG A 74 1.64 9.62 -2.00
C ARG A 74 0.67 8.66 -1.34
N TYR A 75 -0.50 9.17 -0.95
CA TYR A 75 -1.56 8.35 -0.37
C TYR A 75 -2.04 7.27 -1.34
N GLY A 76 -2.39 7.63 -2.56
CA GLY A 76 -2.87 6.68 -3.56
C GLY A 76 -1.85 5.60 -3.89
N LEU A 77 -0.57 5.96 -4.08
CA LEU A 77 0.52 5.00 -4.29
C LEU A 77 0.73 4.09 -3.08
N SER A 78 0.61 4.64 -1.85
CA SER A 78 0.69 3.85 -0.62
C SER A 78 -0.42 2.81 -0.55
N MET A 79 -1.66 3.20 -0.81
CA MET A 79 -2.80 2.29 -0.80
C MET A 79 -2.66 1.18 -1.84
N LEU A 80 -2.26 1.52 -3.07
CA LEU A 80 -2.02 0.52 -4.11
C LEU A 80 -0.86 -0.41 -3.74
N SER A 81 0.23 0.14 -3.18
CA SER A 81 1.39 -0.63 -2.75
C SER A 81 1.03 -1.62 -1.63
N LEU A 82 0.26 -1.20 -0.63
CA LEU A 82 -0.23 -2.09 0.44
C LEU A 82 -1.03 -3.26 -0.12
N GLY A 83 -1.98 -3.00 -1.03
CA GLY A 83 -2.76 -4.07 -1.67
C GLY A 83 -1.93 -5.02 -2.53
N VAL A 84 -0.87 -4.52 -3.19
CA VAL A 84 0.07 -5.35 -3.95
C VAL A 84 0.94 -6.18 -2.99
N GLN A 85 1.49 -5.57 -1.95
CA GLN A 85 2.33 -6.25 -0.95
C GLN A 85 1.58 -7.34 -0.20
N ALA A 86 0.30 -7.12 0.13
CA ALA A 86 -0.54 -8.12 0.78
C ALA A 86 -0.67 -9.42 -0.04
N GLN A 87 -0.72 -9.34 -1.35
CA GLN A 87 -0.97 -10.46 -2.25
C GLN A 87 0.29 -11.01 -2.94
N ARG A 88 1.28 -10.15 -3.20
CA ARG A 88 2.51 -10.49 -3.91
C ARG A 88 3.72 -10.61 -2.97
N GLY A 89 3.55 -10.22 -1.70
CA GLY A 89 4.61 -10.15 -0.70
C GLY A 89 5.42 -8.85 -0.75
N LEU A 90 6.08 -8.55 0.35
CA LEU A 90 6.87 -7.32 0.54
C LEU A 90 8.06 -7.17 -0.43
N GLY A 91 8.53 -8.29 -0.99
CA GLY A 91 9.64 -8.30 -1.94
C GLY A 91 9.22 -8.12 -3.41
N PHE A 92 7.93 -7.85 -3.72
CA PHE A 92 7.51 -7.63 -5.09
C PHE A 92 8.27 -6.44 -5.72
N PRO A 93 8.88 -6.59 -6.91
CA PRO A 93 9.72 -5.57 -7.50
C PRO A 93 8.91 -4.30 -7.87
N VAL A 94 9.24 -3.20 -7.20
CA VAL A 94 8.74 -1.86 -7.53
C VAL A 94 9.94 -0.97 -7.83
N ILE A 95 9.89 -0.24 -8.93
CA ILE A 95 10.97 0.64 -9.37
C ILE A 95 10.39 2.02 -9.64
N LEU A 96 10.94 3.04 -9.01
CA LEU A 96 10.61 4.42 -9.28
C LEU A 96 11.55 4.96 -10.35
N VAL A 97 11.00 5.48 -11.43
CA VAL A 97 11.74 6.15 -12.50
C VAL A 97 11.46 7.63 -12.42
N SER A 98 12.46 8.40 -12.01
CA SER A 98 12.32 9.85 -11.87
C SER A 98 12.62 10.59 -13.15
N THR A 99 11.77 11.55 -13.49
CA THR A 99 11.97 12.51 -14.57
C THR A 99 12.29 13.88 -13.97
N GLY A 100 13.40 14.50 -14.39
CA GLY A 100 13.73 15.88 -14.00
C GLY A 100 14.37 16.06 -12.62
N GLY A 101 14.94 15.00 -12.02
CA GLY A 101 15.69 15.11 -10.78
C GLY A 101 15.68 13.85 -9.93
N ALA A 102 16.43 13.85 -8.83
CA ALA A 102 16.45 12.75 -7.87
C ALA A 102 15.27 12.86 -6.91
N VAL A 103 14.67 11.72 -6.57
CA VAL A 103 13.67 11.60 -5.52
C VAL A 103 14.38 11.22 -4.23
N ASP A 104 14.08 11.91 -3.14
CA ASP A 104 14.58 11.54 -1.81
C ASP A 104 13.76 10.35 -1.28
N VAL A 105 14.33 9.18 -1.37
CA VAL A 105 13.69 7.92 -0.92
C VAL A 105 13.42 7.89 0.59
N ALA A 106 14.13 8.70 1.39
CA ALA A 106 13.93 8.76 2.83
C ALA A 106 12.60 9.44 3.20
N THR A 107 12.10 10.30 2.32
CA THR A 107 10.83 11.01 2.50
C THR A 107 9.62 10.21 2.03
N LEU A 108 9.81 9.12 1.30
CA LEU A 108 8.71 8.32 0.77
C LEU A 108 7.84 7.70 1.89
N PRO A 109 6.55 7.50 1.65
CA PRO A 109 5.67 6.76 2.55
C PRO A 109 6.19 5.36 2.87
N THR A 110 5.82 4.84 4.03
CA THR A 110 6.31 3.52 4.48
C THR A 110 6.15 2.40 3.45
N PRO A 111 5.03 2.26 2.72
CA PRO A 111 4.87 1.19 1.72
C PRO A 111 5.79 1.31 0.51
N LEU A 112 6.40 2.48 0.31
CA LEU A 112 7.32 2.76 -0.80
C LEU A 112 8.78 2.90 -0.35
N ARG A 113 9.07 2.69 0.94
CA ARG A 113 10.45 2.74 1.44
C ARG A 113 11.24 1.54 0.94
N GLY A 114 12.49 1.79 0.60
CA GLY A 114 13.40 0.73 0.14
C GLY A 114 13.20 0.27 -1.30
N ILE A 115 12.29 0.90 -2.07
CA ILE A 115 12.19 0.65 -3.50
C ILE A 115 13.40 1.22 -4.24
N ASP A 116 13.73 0.59 -5.36
CA ASP A 116 14.80 1.06 -6.23
C ASP A 116 14.38 2.34 -6.98
N THR A 117 15.30 3.30 -7.09
CA THR A 117 15.10 4.52 -7.87
C THR A 117 16.10 4.62 -9.00
N LEU A 118 15.62 5.03 -10.18
CA LEU A 118 16.43 5.25 -11.38
C LEU A 118 16.01 6.59 -12.00
N ALA A 119 16.94 7.29 -12.64
CA ALA A 119 16.59 8.45 -13.45
C ALA A 119 16.17 7.98 -14.86
N LEU A 120 15.24 8.69 -15.50
CA LEU A 120 14.77 8.35 -16.85
C LEU A 120 15.88 8.38 -17.91
N ASP A 121 16.89 9.24 -17.71
CA ASP A 121 18.06 9.36 -18.59
C ASP A 121 19.19 8.37 -18.23
N THR A 122 18.94 7.46 -17.30
CA THR A 122 19.91 6.42 -16.94
C THR A 122 20.29 5.57 -18.16
N PRO A 123 21.59 5.44 -18.50
CA PRO A 123 22.00 4.56 -19.59
C PRO A 123 21.52 3.14 -19.41
N ALA A 124 20.96 2.54 -20.47
CA ALA A 124 20.40 1.19 -20.46
C ALA A 124 19.33 0.97 -19.35
N LEU A 125 18.43 1.94 -19.20
CA LEU A 125 17.37 1.96 -18.18
C LEU A 125 16.57 0.65 -18.17
N GLY A 126 16.06 0.23 -19.34
CA GLY A 126 15.29 -1.01 -19.47
C GLY A 126 16.09 -2.24 -19.02
N THR A 127 17.38 -2.30 -19.35
CA THR A 127 18.25 -3.41 -18.90
C THR A 127 18.36 -3.45 -17.38
N LYS A 128 18.49 -2.29 -16.72
CA LYS A 128 18.54 -2.21 -15.26
C LYS A 128 17.22 -2.62 -14.62
N ILE A 129 16.08 -2.20 -15.18
CA ILE A 129 14.75 -2.60 -14.73
C ILE A 129 14.58 -4.12 -14.85
N VAL A 130 14.91 -4.69 -16.01
CA VAL A 130 14.81 -6.13 -16.25
C VAL A 130 15.74 -6.92 -15.32
N ALA A 131 16.95 -6.44 -15.08
CA ALA A 131 17.90 -7.08 -14.17
C ALA A 131 17.35 -7.13 -12.75
N LYS A 132 16.78 -6.02 -12.24
CA LYS A 132 16.13 -5.98 -10.91
C LYS A 132 14.92 -6.90 -10.83
N ALA A 133 14.06 -6.89 -11.86
CA ALA A 133 12.90 -7.78 -11.94
C ALA A 133 13.25 -9.27 -12.11
N ALA A 134 14.48 -9.59 -12.51
CA ALA A 134 14.96 -10.95 -12.64
C ALA A 134 15.50 -11.52 -11.32
N ILE A 135 15.89 -10.67 -10.37
CA ILE A 135 16.33 -11.10 -9.05
C ILE A 135 15.13 -11.69 -8.30
N PRO A 136 15.23 -12.93 -7.78
CA PRO A 136 14.16 -13.49 -6.96
C PRO A 136 13.86 -12.55 -5.77
N PRO A 137 12.59 -12.20 -5.53
CA PRO A 137 12.25 -11.33 -4.41
C PRO A 137 12.69 -11.98 -3.08
N PRO A 138 13.22 -11.20 -2.15
CA PRO A 138 13.59 -11.71 -0.84
C PRO A 138 12.33 -12.25 -0.14
N LYS A 139 12.46 -13.40 0.52
CA LYS A 139 11.42 -13.95 1.39
C LYS A 139 11.44 -13.18 2.71
N ILE A 140 10.68 -12.12 2.78
CA ILE A 140 10.50 -11.34 4.01
C ILE A 140 9.30 -11.93 4.75
N ALA A 141 9.52 -12.42 5.96
CA ALA A 141 8.43 -12.86 6.83
C ALA A 141 7.65 -11.61 7.29
N PRO A 142 6.35 -11.53 7.06
CA PRO A 142 5.57 -10.39 7.53
C PRO A 142 5.43 -10.45 9.05
N GLU A 143 5.54 -9.30 9.71
CA GLU A 143 5.28 -9.17 11.16
C GLU A 143 3.78 -9.05 11.46
N TYR A 144 2.99 -8.74 10.44
CA TYR A 144 1.53 -8.57 10.49
C TYR A 144 0.92 -8.85 9.11
N ARG A 145 -0.40 -8.95 9.08
CA ARG A 145 -1.18 -8.88 7.83
C ARG A 145 -1.83 -7.50 7.72
N LEU A 146 -1.69 -6.89 6.55
CA LEU A 146 -2.33 -5.61 6.21
C LEU A 146 -2.72 -5.65 4.74
N ASP A 147 -4.00 -5.53 4.44
CA ASP A 147 -4.52 -5.34 3.07
C ASP A 147 -5.49 -4.16 3.03
N VAL A 148 -5.78 -3.67 1.84
CA VAL A 148 -6.69 -2.55 1.60
C VAL A 148 -7.65 -2.88 0.48
N TYR A 149 -8.89 -2.44 0.62
CA TYR A 149 -9.95 -2.66 -0.36
C TYR A 149 -10.59 -1.33 -0.74
N ALA A 150 -10.76 -1.11 -2.03
CA ALA A 150 -11.60 -0.05 -2.58
C ALA A 150 -12.94 -0.68 -2.98
N VAL A 151 -14.02 -0.30 -2.30
CA VAL A 151 -15.36 -0.81 -2.60
C VAL A 151 -16.18 0.37 -3.17
N PRO A 152 -16.44 0.38 -4.50
CA PRO A 152 -17.15 1.47 -5.14
C PRO A 152 -18.50 1.76 -4.45
N GLY A 153 -18.77 3.04 -4.18
CA GLY A 153 -19.98 3.49 -3.50
C GLY A 153 -20.05 3.22 -1.99
N ILE A 154 -19.08 2.48 -1.43
CA ILE A 154 -19.03 2.17 0.01
C ILE A 154 -17.83 2.84 0.69
N GLY A 155 -16.65 2.79 0.07
CA GLY A 155 -15.44 3.41 0.63
C GLY A 155 -14.23 2.48 0.66
N GLN A 156 -13.18 2.96 1.29
CA GLN A 156 -11.94 2.22 1.49
C GLN A 156 -11.93 1.49 2.83
N TRP A 157 -11.42 0.27 2.80
CA TRP A 157 -11.34 -0.59 3.98
C TRP A 157 -9.91 -1.04 4.20
N PHE A 158 -9.53 -1.11 5.45
CA PHE A 158 -8.29 -1.73 5.90
C PHE A 158 -8.63 -3.07 6.56
N GLU A 159 -7.81 -4.07 6.27
CA GLU A 159 -7.81 -5.37 6.92
C GLU A 159 -6.50 -5.51 7.67
N VAL A 160 -6.56 -5.82 8.97
CA VAL A 160 -5.38 -6.07 9.79
C VAL A 160 -5.50 -7.37 10.56
N GLY A 161 -4.37 -8.00 10.80
CA GLY A 161 -4.27 -9.23 11.59
C GLY A 161 -2.82 -9.52 11.99
N PRO A 162 -2.59 -10.51 12.85
CA PRO A 162 -1.25 -10.94 13.25
C PRO A 162 -0.47 -11.54 12.08
N ALA A 163 0.84 -11.71 12.27
CA ALA A 163 1.66 -12.52 11.38
C ALA A 163 1.12 -13.96 11.29
N PRO A 164 1.36 -14.68 10.19
CA PRO A 164 0.97 -16.08 10.06
C PRO A 164 1.52 -16.94 11.22
N GLY A 165 0.65 -17.78 11.79
CA GLY A 165 0.97 -18.61 12.95
C GLY A 165 0.88 -17.91 14.31
N HIS A 166 0.46 -16.64 14.32
CA HIS A 166 0.26 -15.86 15.54
C HIS A 166 -1.23 -15.53 15.77
N ALA A 167 -1.56 -15.09 16.96
CA ALA A 167 -2.89 -14.65 17.33
C ALA A 167 -2.85 -13.43 18.23
N TRP A 168 -3.83 -12.54 18.07
CA TRP A 168 -4.12 -11.43 18.96
C TRP A 168 -5.38 -11.74 19.77
N LYS A 169 -5.39 -11.45 21.05
CA LYS A 169 -6.60 -11.59 21.92
C LYS A 169 -7.67 -10.55 21.59
N GLY A 170 -7.28 -9.48 21.01
CA GLY A 170 -8.10 -8.39 20.48
C GLY A 170 -7.29 -7.60 19.48
N ALA A 171 -7.92 -6.66 18.81
CA ALA A 171 -7.24 -5.82 17.81
C ALA A 171 -7.57 -4.34 18.00
N MET A 172 -6.61 -3.49 17.62
CA MET A 172 -6.76 -2.05 17.61
C MET A 172 -6.30 -1.50 16.26
N PHE A 173 -6.97 -0.44 15.80
CA PHE A 173 -6.59 0.31 14.62
C PHE A 173 -6.89 1.79 14.81
N GLY A 174 -5.97 2.66 14.44
CA GLY A 174 -6.10 4.10 14.55
C GLY A 174 -5.68 4.83 13.30
N VAL A 175 -6.22 6.02 13.11
CA VAL A 175 -5.88 6.95 12.03
C VAL A 175 -5.35 8.25 12.59
N ALA A 176 -4.39 8.87 11.88
CA ALA A 176 -3.85 10.18 12.20
C ALA A 176 -3.79 11.07 10.97
N GLY A 177 -3.96 12.37 11.19
CA GLY A 177 -3.83 13.41 10.18
C GLY A 177 -5.09 13.65 9.35
N GLY A 178 -5.25 14.92 8.90
CA GLY A 178 -6.38 15.37 8.10
C GLY A 178 -7.72 15.22 8.82
N GLU A 179 -8.77 15.11 8.03
CA GLU A 179 -10.15 14.85 8.45
C GLU A 179 -10.46 13.34 8.55
N ALA A 180 -9.41 12.50 8.53
CA ALA A 180 -9.58 11.05 8.49
C ALA A 180 -10.28 10.51 9.72
N THR A 181 -11.31 9.69 9.51
CA THR A 181 -12.11 9.09 10.56
C THR A 181 -12.42 7.62 10.25
N ILE A 182 -12.55 6.82 11.31
CA ILE A 182 -13.10 5.47 11.21
C ILE A 182 -14.60 5.60 11.43
N ASP A 183 -15.43 5.01 10.55
CA ASP A 183 -16.88 5.07 10.69
C ASP A 183 -17.56 3.70 10.80
N THR A 184 -16.84 2.64 10.48
CA THR A 184 -17.35 1.27 10.57
C THR A 184 -16.19 0.32 10.89
N HIS A 185 -16.45 -0.71 11.68
CA HIS A 185 -15.51 -1.80 11.93
C HIS A 185 -16.22 -3.15 12.02
N GLY A 186 -15.47 -4.20 11.80
CA GLY A 186 -15.97 -5.57 11.87
C GLY A 186 -14.86 -6.58 12.02
N ILE A 187 -15.24 -7.81 12.35
CA ILE A 187 -14.36 -8.99 12.30
C ILE A 187 -14.92 -9.96 11.27
N GLY A 188 -14.07 -10.60 10.52
CA GLY A 188 -14.48 -11.57 9.51
C GLY A 188 -13.33 -12.45 9.04
N PRO A 189 -13.61 -13.37 8.11
CA PRO A 189 -12.57 -14.21 7.53
C PRO A 189 -11.44 -13.38 6.91
N ALA A 190 -10.20 -13.82 7.08
CA ALA A 190 -9.05 -13.18 6.44
C ALA A 190 -9.21 -13.17 4.91
N GLY A 191 -8.91 -12.03 4.28
CA GLY A 191 -9.01 -11.84 2.84
C GLY A 191 -10.42 -11.58 2.30
N ARG A 192 -11.43 -11.42 3.16
CA ARG A 192 -12.81 -11.20 2.74
C ARG A 192 -13.56 -10.28 3.70
N LEU A 193 -14.09 -9.17 3.18
CA LEU A 193 -14.92 -8.27 3.98
C LEU A 193 -16.12 -9.01 4.60
N PRO A 194 -16.39 -8.82 5.90
CA PRO A 194 -17.48 -9.50 6.59
C PRO A 194 -18.83 -8.96 6.16
N GLU A 195 -19.79 -9.86 5.91
CA GLU A 195 -21.20 -9.51 5.68
C GLU A 195 -21.93 -9.26 7.01
N ARG A 196 -21.54 -9.98 8.05
CA ARG A 196 -22.07 -9.88 9.42
C ARG A 196 -20.94 -10.18 10.40
N CYS A 197 -20.99 -9.54 11.55
CA CYS A 197 -20.04 -9.81 12.63
C CYS A 197 -20.68 -9.55 14.00
N ILE A 198 -20.10 -10.16 15.01
CA ILE A 198 -20.39 -9.86 16.43
C ILE A 198 -19.10 -9.31 17.02
N LEU A 199 -19.17 -8.12 17.57
CA LEU A 199 -18.03 -7.47 18.20
C LEU A 199 -18.10 -7.62 19.72
N ASN A 200 -16.99 -8.09 20.29
CA ASN A 200 -16.81 -8.20 21.73
C ASN A 200 -16.14 -6.93 22.24
N TYR A 201 -16.80 -6.26 23.18
CA TYR A 201 -16.31 -5.04 23.83
C TYR A 201 -15.74 -4.00 22.84
N PRO A 202 -16.55 -3.56 21.85
CA PRO A 202 -16.08 -2.57 20.90
C PRO A 202 -15.81 -1.23 21.58
N MET A 203 -14.66 -0.64 21.29
CA MET A 203 -14.26 0.68 21.77
C MET A 203 -14.01 1.58 20.57
N GLN A 204 -14.46 2.84 20.69
CA GLN A 204 -14.39 3.82 19.63
C GLN A 204 -13.85 5.15 20.17
N GLY A 205 -13.10 5.87 19.33
CA GLY A 205 -12.61 7.20 19.66
C GLY A 205 -11.50 7.25 20.71
N LEU A 206 -10.76 6.15 20.89
CA LEU A 206 -9.59 6.14 21.76
C LEU A 206 -8.54 7.13 21.25
N LYS A 207 -8.01 7.96 22.14
CA LYS A 207 -6.96 8.94 21.82
C LYS A 207 -5.61 8.37 22.23
N LEU A 208 -4.70 8.29 21.26
CA LEU A 208 -3.35 7.76 21.45
C LEU A 208 -2.35 8.76 20.89
N GLN A 209 -1.24 8.93 21.56
CA GLN A 209 -0.13 9.73 21.05
C GLN A 209 1.09 8.83 20.86
N LEU A 210 1.61 8.79 19.63
CA LEU A 210 2.79 8.00 19.29
C LEU A 210 3.66 8.72 18.27
N GLY A 211 4.96 8.81 18.53
CA GLY A 211 5.91 9.43 17.63
C GLY A 211 5.57 10.90 17.29
N GLY A 212 5.01 11.64 18.25
CA GLY A 212 4.58 13.04 18.07
C GLY A 212 3.33 13.23 17.24
N ARG A 213 2.55 12.16 16.99
CA ARG A 213 1.26 12.19 16.26
C ARG A 213 0.12 11.76 17.15
N ASP A 214 -1.02 12.42 16.98
CA ASP A 214 -2.26 12.06 17.65
C ASP A 214 -3.07 11.14 16.74
N PHE A 215 -3.44 9.97 17.28
CA PHE A 215 -4.27 8.99 16.60
C PHE A 215 -5.65 8.92 17.27
N THR A 216 -6.68 8.72 16.45
CA THR A 216 -8.00 8.31 16.91
C THR A 216 -8.17 6.85 16.53
N ALA A 217 -8.29 5.98 17.56
CA ALA A 217 -8.31 4.54 17.36
C ALA A 217 -9.64 3.92 17.79
N TRP A 218 -9.96 2.79 17.14
CA TRP A 218 -11.04 1.88 17.50
C TRP A 218 -10.46 0.51 17.82
N ALA A 219 -11.11 -0.24 18.71
CA ALA A 219 -10.61 -1.53 19.15
C ALA A 219 -11.73 -2.52 19.46
N ILE A 220 -11.37 -3.80 19.48
CA ILE A 220 -12.23 -4.93 19.85
C ILE A 220 -11.46 -5.93 20.70
N GLN A 221 -12.17 -6.76 21.45
CA GLN A 221 -11.60 -7.89 22.18
C GLN A 221 -11.96 -9.26 21.57
N ASN A 222 -12.31 -9.28 20.29
CA ASN A 222 -12.44 -10.54 19.58
C ASN A 222 -11.04 -11.10 19.28
N PRO A 223 -10.81 -12.40 19.42
CA PRO A 223 -9.58 -13.03 18.95
C PRO A 223 -9.43 -12.88 17.43
N VAL A 224 -8.21 -12.58 16.99
CA VAL A 224 -7.81 -12.46 15.59
C VAL A 224 -6.63 -13.39 15.36
N ASP A 225 -6.69 -14.26 14.36
CA ASP A 225 -5.69 -15.27 14.05
C ASP A 225 -5.47 -15.39 12.53
N ASP A 226 -4.93 -16.50 12.05
CA ASP A 226 -4.69 -16.74 10.62
C ASP A 226 -5.99 -16.78 9.78
N HIS A 227 -7.13 -17.03 10.40
CA HIS A 227 -8.42 -17.19 9.71
C HIS A 227 -9.34 -15.99 9.85
N LEU A 228 -9.05 -15.12 10.81
CA LEU A 228 -9.86 -13.96 11.14
C LEU A 228 -9.03 -12.68 11.05
N SER A 229 -9.66 -11.62 10.58
CA SER A 229 -9.06 -10.29 10.49
C SER A 229 -10.01 -9.22 11.04
N TYR A 230 -9.41 -8.13 11.49
CA TYR A 230 -10.14 -6.94 11.91
C TYR A 230 -10.21 -5.97 10.72
N TYR A 231 -11.42 -5.53 10.40
CA TYR A 231 -11.75 -4.68 9.26
C TYR A 231 -12.25 -3.32 9.71
N LEU A 232 -11.76 -2.26 9.07
CA LEU A 232 -12.15 -0.89 9.39
C LEU A 232 -12.39 -0.11 8.10
N ARG A 233 -13.53 0.57 8.03
CA ARG A 233 -13.78 1.54 6.98
C ARG A 233 -13.28 2.90 7.44
N VAL A 234 -12.43 3.50 6.60
CA VAL A 234 -11.83 4.81 6.86
C VAL A 234 -12.32 5.80 5.83
N LYS A 235 -12.83 6.92 6.30
CA LYS A 235 -13.16 8.08 5.48
C LYS A 235 -11.97 8.99 5.37
N GLU A 236 -11.89 9.70 4.26
CA GLU A 236 -10.79 10.59 3.89
C GLU A 236 -9.44 9.85 3.81
N ALA A 237 -8.36 10.59 3.70
CA ALA A 237 -7.02 10.06 3.50
C ALA A 237 -6.16 10.32 4.75
N PRO A 238 -6.00 9.34 5.66
CA PRO A 238 -5.12 9.50 6.81
C PRO A 238 -3.67 9.70 6.38
N ALA A 239 -2.94 10.55 7.10
CA ALA A 239 -1.50 10.69 6.90
C ALA A 239 -0.74 9.47 7.43
N ALA A 240 -1.27 8.82 8.46
CA ALA A 240 -0.72 7.59 9.01
C ALA A 240 -1.82 6.72 9.62
N ILE A 241 -1.53 5.41 9.67
CA ILE A 241 -2.32 4.44 10.43
C ILE A 241 -1.46 3.80 11.52
N LEU A 242 -2.13 3.34 12.57
CA LEU A 242 -1.59 2.58 13.67
C LEU A 242 -2.45 1.34 13.86
N PHE A 243 -1.87 0.17 14.10
CA PHE A 243 -2.61 -1.04 14.39
C PHE A 243 -1.76 -2.07 15.15
N GLY A 244 -2.42 -3.04 15.76
CA GLY A 244 -1.77 -4.11 16.50
C GLY A 244 -2.74 -4.89 17.35
N ALA A 245 -2.20 -5.73 18.24
CA ALA A 245 -2.98 -6.39 19.26
C ALA A 245 -3.64 -5.35 20.17
N PHE A 246 -4.84 -5.68 20.70
CA PHE A 246 -5.42 -4.87 21.76
C PHE A 246 -4.49 -4.86 22.99
N PRO A 247 -4.10 -3.68 23.49
CA PRO A 247 -3.15 -3.60 24.60
C PRO A 247 -3.75 -4.17 25.90
N GLU A 248 -3.03 -5.11 26.52
CA GLU A 248 -3.34 -5.57 27.87
C GLU A 248 -2.62 -4.72 28.96
N SER A 249 -1.65 -3.89 28.53
CA SER A 249 -0.87 -2.96 29.36
C SER A 249 -0.41 -1.77 28.54
N ASP A 250 0.22 -0.80 29.18
CA ASP A 250 0.77 0.40 28.54
C ASP A 250 1.97 0.09 27.58
N ASP A 251 2.52 -1.13 27.64
CA ASP A 251 3.68 -1.58 26.84
C ASP A 251 3.28 -2.38 25.59
N ALA A 252 2.12 -2.12 25.01
CA ALA A 252 1.67 -2.84 23.81
C ALA A 252 2.49 -2.50 22.57
N GLU A 253 2.92 -3.52 21.84
CA GLU A 253 3.52 -3.37 20.53
C GLU A 253 2.48 -2.98 19.48
N VAL A 254 2.72 -1.88 18.79
CA VAL A 254 1.87 -1.40 17.70
C VAL A 254 2.72 -1.08 16.48
N PHE A 255 2.15 -1.32 15.31
CA PHE A 255 2.74 -0.99 14.02
C PHE A 255 2.22 0.36 13.55
N THR A 256 3.09 1.17 12.94
CA THR A 256 2.72 2.45 12.34
C THR A 256 3.15 2.51 10.88
N ILE A 257 2.24 2.94 10.02
CA ILE A 257 2.47 3.09 8.57
C ILE A 257 2.19 4.54 8.20
N GLN A 258 3.19 5.21 7.65
CA GLN A 258 3.02 6.54 7.04
C GLN A 258 2.50 6.34 5.62
N LEU A 259 1.42 7.05 5.27
CA LEU A 259 0.74 6.93 3.98
C LEU A 259 0.95 8.17 3.08
N GLN A 260 1.36 9.28 3.70
CA GLN A 260 1.63 10.55 3.02
C GLN A 260 3.01 11.08 3.32
#